data_611251498c4476dd9cb92eb8e19ab47b
#
_entry.id   611251498c4476dd9cb92eb8e19ab47b
#
_cell.length_a   1.000
_cell.length_b   1.000
_cell.length_c   1.000
_cell.angle_alpha   90.00
_cell.angle_beta   90.00
_cell.angle_gamma   90.00
#
_symmetry.space_group_name_H-M   'P 1'
#
loop_
_entity.id
_entity.type
_entity.pdbx_description
1 polymer ?
#
loop_
_entity_poly.entity_id
_entity_poly.type
_entity_poly.pdbx_seq_one_letter_code
_entity_poly.pdbx_strand_id
1 'polypeptide(L)'
;MVGGVAASSDDNAIGYIELLWVDETFRRQGLGRVLLATVEQNLQAAGCKRVRLETFDYQAPAFYRENGYHEFAKLNYDYAGVIEYFFIKTLSLPIGYDIPPDFSIEVAEDLAMEAIENKLHAYNVKMKPLLQEKMGVTFTFLAEENGQCIGGIFGYSTMYKIGYIESLWVAETNRHAGVGTALVDALLNALKDFGCPIVHLDTMSYQGAAFYKALGFEQFGQLTYPEIDAAEVFFVKHLVSVGERTINANK
;
A
#
# COMPACT_ATOMS: atom_id res chain seq x y z
N MET A 1 -3.55 15.41 -20.17
CA MET A 1 -3.11 15.27 -18.76
C MET A 1 -1.61 15.06 -18.75
N VAL A 2 -0.86 15.88 -18.03
CA VAL A 2 0.62 15.85 -17.95
C VAL A 2 1.12 15.29 -16.61
N GLY A 3 0.26 15.14 -15.62
CA GLY A 3 0.53 14.55 -14.33
C GLY A 3 -0.72 14.49 -13.46
N GLY A 4 -0.66 13.78 -12.36
CA GLY A 4 -1.72 13.68 -11.38
C GLY A 4 -1.26 13.01 -10.10
N VAL A 5 -2.04 13.21 -9.04
CA VAL A 5 -1.84 12.63 -7.71
C VAL A 5 -3.19 12.24 -7.14
N ALA A 6 -3.27 11.08 -6.50
CA ALA A 6 -4.43 10.67 -5.70
C ALA A 6 -4.00 10.33 -4.28
N ALA A 7 -4.85 10.68 -3.33
CA ALA A 7 -4.66 10.40 -1.93
C ALA A 7 -5.99 10.26 -1.21
N SER A 8 -5.99 9.49 -0.14
CA SER A 8 -7.11 9.32 0.77
C SER A 8 -6.70 9.61 2.21
N SER A 9 -7.65 9.60 3.12
CA SER A 9 -7.42 9.60 4.55
C SER A 9 -8.29 8.55 5.23
N ASP A 10 -7.76 7.92 6.28
CA ASP A 10 -8.51 6.98 7.10
C ASP A 10 -9.29 7.68 8.23
N ASP A 11 -10.04 6.89 9.01
CA ASP A 11 -10.82 7.36 10.17
C ASP A 11 -9.94 7.92 11.31
N ASN A 12 -8.63 7.64 11.29
CA ASN A 12 -7.65 8.16 12.24
C ASN A 12 -6.99 9.47 11.78
N ALA A 13 -7.46 10.05 10.66
CA ALA A 13 -6.90 11.23 10.03
C ALA A 13 -5.42 11.06 9.63
N ILE A 14 -5.06 9.85 9.20
CA ILE A 14 -3.77 9.55 8.57
C ILE A 14 -3.98 9.62 7.06
N GLY A 15 -3.21 10.47 6.39
CA GLY A 15 -3.24 10.58 4.93
C GLY A 15 -2.44 9.46 4.28
N TYR A 16 -2.88 9.03 3.11
CA TYR A 16 -2.19 8.06 2.28
C TYR A 16 -2.12 8.56 0.83
N ILE A 17 -0.93 8.62 0.24
CA ILE A 17 -0.75 8.93 -1.18
C ILE A 17 -0.73 7.61 -1.93
N GLU A 18 -1.79 7.37 -2.70
CA GLU A 18 -2.00 6.12 -3.44
C GLU A 18 -1.21 6.10 -4.75
N LEU A 19 -1.15 7.24 -5.41
CA LEU A 19 -0.38 7.37 -6.65
C LEU A 19 0.05 8.80 -6.91
N LEU A 20 1.20 8.93 -7.57
CA LEU A 20 1.71 10.18 -8.12
C LEU A 20 2.42 9.86 -9.45
N TRP A 21 1.97 10.52 -10.51
CA TRP A 21 2.57 10.35 -11.83
C TRP A 21 2.79 11.68 -12.53
N VAL A 22 3.91 11.81 -13.23
CA VAL A 22 4.23 12.94 -14.12
C VAL A 22 4.80 12.38 -15.42
N ASP A 23 4.27 12.84 -16.54
CA ASP A 23 4.74 12.48 -17.87
C ASP A 23 6.24 12.75 -18.01
N GLU A 24 6.97 11.84 -18.67
CA GLU A 24 8.43 11.90 -18.80
C GLU A 24 8.92 13.24 -19.38
N THR A 25 8.15 13.82 -20.32
CA THR A 25 8.50 15.08 -20.99
C THR A 25 8.34 16.30 -20.10
N PHE A 26 7.57 16.19 -19.00
CA PHE A 26 7.30 17.26 -18.03
C PHE A 26 8.00 17.07 -16.69
N ARG A 27 8.84 16.02 -16.58
CA ARG A 27 9.64 15.80 -15.35
C ARG A 27 10.74 16.85 -15.22
N ARG A 28 11.24 17.01 -13.98
CA ARG A 28 12.30 17.96 -13.61
C ARG A 28 11.94 19.43 -13.78
N GLN A 29 10.67 19.76 -13.99
CA GLN A 29 10.12 21.12 -14.12
C GLN A 29 9.35 21.56 -12.86
N GLY A 30 9.44 20.81 -11.75
CA GLY A 30 8.78 21.14 -10.48
C GLY A 30 7.35 20.59 -10.34
N LEU A 31 6.70 20.11 -11.43
CA LEU A 31 5.31 19.68 -11.41
C LEU A 31 5.00 18.61 -10.34
N GLY A 32 5.87 17.61 -10.17
CA GLY A 32 5.69 16.59 -9.14
C GLY A 32 5.67 17.16 -7.71
N ARG A 33 6.50 18.18 -7.43
CA ARG A 33 6.50 18.88 -6.13
C ARG A 33 5.21 19.65 -5.90
N VAL A 34 4.70 20.32 -6.93
CA VAL A 34 3.46 21.08 -6.83
C VAL A 34 2.27 20.15 -6.60
N LEU A 35 2.18 19.03 -7.33
CA LEU A 35 1.15 18.01 -7.12
C LEU A 35 1.21 17.45 -5.69
N LEU A 36 2.41 17.09 -5.22
CA LEU A 36 2.62 16.57 -3.88
C LEU A 36 2.20 17.58 -2.81
N ALA A 37 2.63 18.84 -2.95
CA ALA A 37 2.27 19.91 -2.01
C ALA A 37 0.76 20.19 -2.00
N THR A 38 0.11 20.17 -3.16
CA THR A 38 -1.35 20.36 -3.26
C THR A 38 -2.11 19.27 -2.51
N VAL A 39 -1.74 18.00 -2.68
CA VAL A 39 -2.42 16.91 -1.98
C VAL A 39 -2.12 16.93 -0.48
N GLU A 40 -0.89 17.26 -0.07
CA GLU A 40 -0.54 17.43 1.34
C GLU A 40 -1.35 18.55 2.01
N GLN A 41 -1.57 19.67 1.32
CA GLN A 41 -2.43 20.75 1.81
C GLN A 41 -3.89 20.31 1.95
N ASN A 42 -4.42 19.56 0.98
CA ASN A 42 -5.78 19.03 1.05
C ASN A 42 -5.95 18.05 2.21
N LEU A 43 -5.00 17.12 2.40
CA LEU A 43 -4.99 16.20 3.53
C LEU A 43 -4.89 16.95 4.88
N GLN A 44 -4.05 17.98 4.95
CA GLN A 44 -3.95 18.82 6.15
C GLN A 44 -5.24 19.59 6.43
N ALA A 45 -5.90 20.12 5.40
CA ALA A 45 -7.20 20.79 5.52
C ALA A 45 -8.31 19.81 5.96
N ALA A 46 -8.21 18.52 5.58
CA ALA A 46 -9.08 17.45 6.06
C ALA A 46 -8.75 16.99 7.51
N GLY A 47 -7.73 17.56 8.14
CA GLY A 47 -7.36 17.25 9.53
C GLY A 47 -6.20 16.30 9.69
N CYS A 48 -5.63 15.77 8.61
CA CYS A 48 -4.48 14.88 8.68
C CYS A 48 -3.24 15.64 9.20
N LYS A 49 -2.54 15.02 10.12
CA LYS A 49 -1.25 15.53 10.64
C LYS A 49 -0.06 14.80 10.04
N ARG A 50 -0.30 13.65 9.45
CA ARG A 50 0.70 12.78 8.85
C ARG A 50 0.20 12.21 7.55
N VAL A 51 1.13 11.92 6.66
CA VAL A 51 0.86 11.25 5.39
C VAL A 51 1.91 10.19 5.16
N ARG A 52 1.48 9.00 4.74
CA ARG A 52 2.34 7.90 4.35
C ARG A 52 2.18 7.53 2.88
N LEU A 53 3.14 6.81 2.34
CA LEU A 53 3.11 6.24 1.00
C LEU A 53 4.08 5.07 0.90
N GLU A 54 3.90 4.30 -0.15
CA GLU A 54 4.79 3.22 -0.56
C GLU A 54 5.27 3.47 -1.98
N THR A 55 6.51 3.06 -2.27
CA THR A 55 7.10 3.22 -3.61
C THR A 55 8.20 2.20 -3.86
N PHE A 56 8.30 1.71 -5.08
CA PHE A 56 9.37 0.80 -5.46
C PHE A 56 10.67 1.55 -5.77
N ASP A 57 11.80 0.84 -5.65
CA ASP A 57 13.17 1.35 -5.87
C ASP A 57 13.37 1.99 -7.26
N TYR A 58 12.70 1.47 -8.29
CA TYR A 58 12.78 1.99 -9.65
C TYR A 58 11.83 3.17 -9.93
N GLN A 59 10.94 3.49 -9.01
CA GLN A 59 10.01 4.64 -9.15
C GLN A 59 10.65 5.93 -8.66
N ALA A 60 10.31 6.41 -7.47
CA ALA A 60 10.72 7.74 -7.04
C ALA A 60 11.15 7.87 -5.56
N PRO A 61 11.86 6.92 -4.92
CA PRO A 61 12.18 7.03 -3.49
C PRO A 61 13.06 8.25 -3.16
N ALA A 62 13.96 8.64 -4.07
CA ALA A 62 14.78 9.84 -3.89
C ALA A 62 13.95 11.13 -3.90
N PHE A 63 12.95 11.22 -4.78
CA PHE A 63 12.04 12.36 -4.85
C PHE A 63 11.30 12.55 -3.51
N TYR A 64 10.79 11.50 -2.90
CA TYR A 64 10.10 11.60 -1.62
C TYR A 64 11.02 12.02 -0.48
N ARG A 65 12.26 11.49 -0.41
CA ARG A 65 13.27 11.94 0.56
C ARG A 65 13.59 13.43 0.42
N GLU A 66 13.75 13.92 -0.81
CA GLU A 66 13.99 15.35 -1.11
C GLU A 66 12.81 16.25 -0.73
N ASN A 67 11.59 15.70 -0.62
CA ASN A 67 10.38 16.40 -0.22
C ASN A 67 9.99 16.19 1.26
N GLY A 68 10.96 15.71 2.08
CA GLY A 68 10.81 15.63 3.54
C GLY A 68 10.11 14.38 4.05
N TYR A 69 9.99 13.35 3.22
CA TYR A 69 9.53 12.04 3.66
C TYR A 69 10.69 11.25 4.27
N HIS A 70 10.41 10.58 5.38
CA HIS A 70 11.34 9.72 6.08
C HIS A 70 10.99 8.25 5.86
N GLU A 71 11.96 7.47 5.44
CA GLU A 71 11.83 6.01 5.34
C GLU A 71 11.74 5.43 6.75
N PHE A 72 10.69 4.64 7.03
CA PHE A 72 10.54 3.95 8.30
C PHE A 72 10.64 2.43 8.17
N ALA A 73 10.43 1.89 6.96
CA ALA A 73 10.56 0.47 6.67
C ALA A 73 10.86 0.23 5.18
N LYS A 74 11.30 -0.99 4.86
CA LYS A 74 11.41 -1.49 3.49
C LYS A 74 11.26 -2.99 3.45
N LEU A 75 10.77 -3.52 2.33
CA LEU A 75 10.72 -4.93 2.01
C LEU A 75 11.51 -5.21 0.73
N ASN A 76 12.32 -6.26 0.77
CA ASN A 76 13.08 -6.72 -0.40
C ASN A 76 12.40 -7.96 -1.00
N TYR A 77 12.02 -7.85 -2.26
CA TYR A 77 11.40 -8.91 -3.02
C TYR A 77 12.40 -9.48 -4.04
N ASP A 78 13.39 -10.24 -3.53
CA ASP A 78 14.49 -10.81 -4.33
C ASP A 78 14.01 -11.58 -5.56
N TYR A 79 12.88 -12.30 -5.43
CA TYR A 79 12.29 -13.07 -6.53
C TYR A 79 11.76 -12.19 -7.67
N ALA A 80 11.40 -10.94 -7.39
CA ALA A 80 10.93 -9.95 -8.36
C ALA A 80 12.02 -8.93 -8.71
N GLY A 81 13.13 -8.91 -7.96
CA GLY A 81 14.22 -7.95 -8.11
C GLY A 81 13.79 -6.52 -7.87
N VAL A 82 12.88 -6.28 -6.93
CA VAL A 82 12.39 -4.95 -6.53
C VAL A 82 12.47 -4.78 -5.02
N ILE A 83 12.63 -3.55 -4.57
CA ILE A 83 12.57 -3.15 -3.17
C ILE A 83 11.40 -2.17 -3.02
N GLU A 84 10.54 -2.38 -2.04
CA GLU A 84 9.48 -1.48 -1.66
C GLU A 84 9.90 -0.67 -0.45
N TYR A 85 9.76 0.64 -0.53
CA TYR A 85 10.07 1.61 0.52
C TYR A 85 8.78 2.17 1.09
N PHE A 86 8.73 2.25 2.41
CA PHE A 86 7.62 2.79 3.19
C PHE A 86 8.03 4.12 3.80
N PHE A 87 7.29 5.16 3.47
CA PHE A 87 7.61 6.53 3.85
C PHE A 87 6.52 7.18 4.68
N ILE A 88 6.92 8.08 5.58
CA ILE A 88 6.05 8.92 6.41
C ILE A 88 6.54 10.36 6.38
N LYS A 89 5.61 11.31 6.41
CA LYS A 89 5.88 12.74 6.62
C LYS A 89 4.89 13.33 7.60
N THR A 90 5.37 14.16 8.53
CA THR A 90 4.51 15.01 9.36
C THR A 90 4.15 16.25 8.54
N LEU A 91 2.86 16.52 8.41
CA LEU A 91 2.36 17.69 7.72
C LEU A 91 2.54 18.93 8.63
N SER A 92 3.43 19.81 8.24
CA SER A 92 3.63 21.11 8.86
C SER A 92 2.93 22.19 8.04
N LEU A 93 2.92 23.45 8.52
CA LEU A 93 2.33 24.58 7.81
C LEU A 93 2.77 24.60 6.33
N PRO A 94 1.86 24.97 5.41
CA PRO A 94 2.08 24.82 3.99
C PRO A 94 3.31 25.62 3.54
N ILE A 95 4.23 24.94 2.89
CA ILE A 95 5.23 25.59 2.07
C ILE A 95 4.53 25.98 0.78
N GLY A 96 4.41 27.28 0.50
CA GLY A 96 3.88 27.74 -0.77
C GLY A 96 4.77 27.27 -1.91
N TYR A 97 4.18 26.64 -2.92
CA TYR A 97 4.86 26.35 -4.18
C TYR A 97 4.20 27.20 -5.27
N ASP A 98 5.03 27.88 -6.05
CA ASP A 98 4.53 28.55 -7.23
C ASP A 98 4.18 27.52 -8.30
N ILE A 99 2.93 27.50 -8.75
CA ILE A 99 2.51 26.69 -9.89
C ILE A 99 3.20 27.29 -11.13
N PRO A 100 3.99 26.48 -11.88
CA PRO A 100 4.58 26.95 -13.11
C PRO A 100 3.49 27.56 -14.04
N PRO A 101 3.73 28.70 -14.72
CA PRO A 101 2.71 29.46 -15.39
C PRO A 101 1.97 28.71 -16.52
N ASP A 102 2.58 27.63 -17.02
CA ASP A 102 2.03 26.84 -18.12
C ASP A 102 1.16 25.64 -17.64
N PHE A 103 0.89 25.52 -16.32
CA PHE A 103 0.10 24.43 -15.75
C PHE A 103 -1.06 24.95 -14.91
N SER A 104 -2.21 24.28 -15.02
CA SER A 104 -3.32 24.35 -14.06
C SER A 104 -3.39 23.07 -13.25
N ILE A 105 -3.77 23.17 -11.97
CA ILE A 105 -4.07 22.02 -11.11
C ILE A 105 -5.54 22.14 -10.75
N GLU A 106 -6.28 21.10 -11.11
CA GLU A 106 -7.73 21.03 -10.91
C GLU A 106 -8.06 19.77 -10.12
N VAL A 107 -9.12 19.82 -9.31
CA VAL A 107 -9.71 18.63 -8.71
C VAL A 107 -10.32 17.82 -9.85
N ALA A 108 -9.93 16.53 -9.91
CA ALA A 108 -10.38 15.64 -10.97
C ALA A 108 -11.46 14.68 -10.45
N GLU A 109 -12.34 14.25 -11.35
CA GLU A 109 -13.32 13.19 -11.09
C GLU A 109 -12.69 11.79 -11.19
N ASP A 110 -13.38 10.75 -10.71
CA ASP A 110 -12.90 9.35 -10.63
C ASP A 110 -12.31 8.81 -11.94
N LEU A 111 -12.85 9.22 -13.10
CA LEU A 111 -12.32 8.82 -14.41
C LEU A 111 -10.87 9.26 -14.67
N ALA A 112 -10.43 10.33 -14.01
CA ALA A 112 -9.04 10.79 -14.14
C ALA A 112 -8.06 9.91 -13.35
N MET A 113 -8.51 9.28 -12.25
CA MET A 113 -7.71 8.33 -11.49
C MET A 113 -7.33 7.13 -12.36
N GLU A 114 -8.29 6.50 -13.05
CA GLU A 114 -8.02 5.39 -13.97
C GLU A 114 -7.00 5.76 -15.06
N ALA A 115 -7.09 7.00 -15.59
CA ALA A 115 -6.14 7.45 -16.60
C ALA A 115 -4.71 7.59 -16.04
N ILE A 116 -4.55 8.02 -14.78
CA ILE A 116 -3.25 8.13 -14.11
C ILE A 116 -2.71 6.74 -13.78
N GLU A 117 -3.55 5.84 -13.27
CA GLU A 117 -3.20 4.43 -13.01
C GLU A 117 -2.68 3.75 -14.26
N ASN A 118 -3.35 3.90 -15.41
CA ASN A 118 -2.93 3.34 -16.69
C ASN A 118 -1.56 3.88 -17.14
N LYS A 119 -1.27 5.17 -16.91
CA LYS A 119 0.03 5.78 -17.20
C LYS A 119 1.13 5.26 -16.27
N LEU A 120 0.85 5.13 -14.98
CA LEU A 120 1.76 4.56 -14.01
C LEU A 120 2.03 3.08 -14.31
N HIS A 121 0.99 2.32 -14.67
CA HIS A 121 1.11 0.93 -15.09
C HIS A 121 2.05 0.79 -16.30
N ALA A 122 1.83 1.59 -17.35
CA ALA A 122 2.70 1.56 -18.54
C ALA A 122 4.16 1.88 -18.19
N TYR A 123 4.39 2.80 -17.25
CA TYR A 123 5.72 3.10 -16.75
C TYR A 123 6.32 1.90 -16.00
N ASN A 124 5.57 1.28 -15.09
CA ASN A 124 6.04 0.13 -14.31
C ASN A 124 6.42 -1.04 -15.23
N VAL A 125 5.59 -1.36 -16.22
CA VAL A 125 5.87 -2.41 -17.23
C VAL A 125 7.17 -2.13 -18.00
N LYS A 126 7.40 -0.86 -18.36
CA LYS A 126 8.63 -0.44 -19.05
C LYS A 126 9.87 -0.60 -18.16
N MET A 127 9.76 -0.34 -16.87
CA MET A 127 10.89 -0.36 -15.92
C MET A 127 11.22 -1.76 -15.41
N LYS A 128 10.19 -2.56 -15.13
CA LYS A 128 10.34 -3.94 -14.60
C LYS A 128 9.28 -4.86 -15.20
N PRO A 129 9.66 -6.07 -15.65
CA PRO A 129 8.70 -7.06 -16.12
C PRO A 129 7.71 -7.44 -15.01
N LEU A 130 6.42 -7.45 -15.33
CA LEU A 130 5.39 -7.90 -14.40
C LEU A 130 5.43 -9.41 -14.20
N LEU A 131 5.05 -9.89 -13.03
CA LEU A 131 4.95 -11.31 -12.72
C LEU A 131 3.51 -11.85 -12.84
N GLN A 132 2.56 -10.97 -13.18
CA GLN A 132 1.16 -11.32 -13.49
C GLN A 132 0.60 -10.36 -14.52
N GLU A 133 -0.45 -10.80 -15.26
CA GLU A 133 -1.05 -9.99 -16.33
C GLU A 133 -1.85 -8.80 -15.84
N LYS A 134 -2.52 -8.92 -14.67
CA LYS A 134 -3.33 -7.86 -14.08
C LYS A 134 -2.52 -7.13 -12.99
N MET A 135 -2.76 -5.82 -12.82
CA MET A 135 -2.15 -5.02 -11.76
C MET A 135 -2.46 -5.56 -10.36
N GLY A 136 -3.70 -6.03 -10.16
CA GLY A 136 -4.14 -6.66 -8.92
C GLY A 136 -5.08 -7.82 -9.20
N VAL A 137 -5.02 -8.86 -8.39
CA VAL A 137 -5.99 -9.95 -8.34
C VAL A 137 -6.51 -10.06 -6.93
N THR A 138 -7.80 -9.90 -6.76
CA THR A 138 -8.48 -9.86 -5.46
C THR A 138 -8.94 -11.24 -5.00
N PHE A 139 -8.95 -11.44 -3.69
CA PHE A 139 -9.42 -12.65 -3.01
C PHE A 139 -10.31 -12.24 -1.84
N THR A 140 -11.51 -12.79 -1.78
CA THR A 140 -12.46 -12.52 -0.71
C THR A 140 -13.02 -13.83 -0.19
N PHE A 141 -13.02 -14.01 1.14
CA PHE A 141 -13.61 -15.17 1.81
C PHE A 141 -14.56 -14.70 2.90
N LEU A 142 -15.68 -15.39 3.03
CA LEU A 142 -16.69 -15.18 4.06
C LEU A 142 -16.80 -16.42 4.94
N ALA A 143 -17.00 -16.21 6.22
CA ALA A 143 -17.41 -17.25 7.17
C ALA A 143 -18.88 -17.06 7.51
N GLU A 144 -19.66 -18.12 7.39
CA GLU A 144 -21.09 -18.12 7.67
C GLU A 144 -21.46 -19.19 8.70
N GLU A 145 -22.42 -18.87 9.56
CA GLU A 145 -23.02 -19.78 10.50
C GLU A 145 -24.55 -19.61 10.45
N ASN A 146 -25.30 -20.71 10.23
CA ASN A 146 -26.75 -20.69 10.09
C ASN A 146 -27.29 -19.67 9.07
N GLY A 147 -26.54 -19.43 7.97
CA GLY A 147 -26.91 -18.48 6.93
C GLY A 147 -26.63 -17.00 7.29
N GLN A 148 -25.91 -16.74 8.37
CA GLN A 148 -25.49 -15.41 8.78
C GLN A 148 -23.97 -15.26 8.59
N CYS A 149 -23.54 -14.13 8.03
CA CYS A 149 -22.11 -13.80 7.94
C CYS A 149 -21.56 -13.49 9.34
N ILE A 150 -20.58 -14.29 9.76
CA ILE A 150 -19.88 -14.15 11.05
C ILE A 150 -18.45 -13.66 10.92
N GLY A 151 -17.94 -13.49 9.70
CA GLY A 151 -16.62 -12.94 9.43
C GLY A 151 -16.31 -12.88 7.94
N GLY A 152 -15.29 -12.12 7.61
CA GLY A 152 -14.80 -12.01 6.24
C GLY A 152 -13.38 -11.49 6.19
N ILE A 153 -12.68 -11.82 5.11
CA ILE A 153 -11.34 -11.36 4.80
C ILE A 153 -11.26 -10.94 3.33
N PHE A 154 -10.59 -9.84 3.09
CA PHE A 154 -10.29 -9.33 1.75
C PHE A 154 -8.79 -9.09 1.63
N GLY A 155 -8.23 -9.50 0.52
CA GLY A 155 -6.83 -9.25 0.16
C GLY A 155 -6.62 -9.33 -1.34
N TYR A 156 -5.42 -9.02 -1.78
CA TYR A 156 -5.08 -9.01 -3.19
C TYR A 156 -3.61 -9.37 -3.44
N SER A 157 -3.30 -9.71 -4.68
CA SER A 157 -1.94 -9.83 -5.19
C SER A 157 -1.61 -8.64 -6.07
N THR A 158 -0.45 -8.01 -5.85
CA THR A 158 0.05 -6.92 -6.70
C THR A 158 0.70 -7.46 -7.97
N MET A 159 1.07 -6.55 -8.88
CA MET A 159 1.74 -6.85 -10.15
C MET A 159 3.02 -7.70 -10.04
N TYR A 160 3.64 -7.76 -8.86
CA TYR A 160 4.85 -8.56 -8.59
C TYR A 160 4.57 -9.79 -7.74
N LYS A 161 3.31 -10.27 -7.69
CA LYS A 161 2.94 -11.41 -6.85
C LYS A 161 3.21 -11.17 -5.36
N ILE A 162 3.12 -9.93 -4.91
CA ILE A 162 3.15 -9.58 -3.50
C ILE A 162 1.71 -9.66 -3.01
N GLY A 163 1.44 -10.52 -2.03
CA GLY A 163 0.14 -10.61 -1.38
C GLY A 163 -0.04 -9.47 -0.37
N TYR A 164 -1.25 -8.96 -0.25
CA TYR A 164 -1.64 -7.98 0.75
C TYR A 164 -2.95 -8.40 1.42
N ILE A 165 -3.03 -8.32 2.75
CA ILE A 165 -4.26 -8.46 3.52
C ILE A 165 -4.79 -7.06 3.79
N GLU A 166 -5.90 -6.71 3.12
CA GLU A 166 -6.49 -5.37 3.21
C GLU A 166 -7.42 -5.25 4.43
N SER A 167 -8.27 -6.25 4.64
CA SER A 167 -9.21 -6.22 5.75
C SER A 167 -9.57 -7.61 6.27
N LEU A 168 -9.75 -7.70 7.58
CA LEU A 168 -10.26 -8.87 8.28
C LEU A 168 -11.27 -8.41 9.34
N TRP A 169 -12.46 -9.00 9.29
CA TRP A 169 -13.48 -8.76 10.30
C TRP A 169 -14.07 -10.08 10.82
N VAL A 170 -14.33 -10.17 12.12
CA VAL A 170 -15.05 -11.27 12.76
C VAL A 170 -16.04 -10.69 13.75
N ALA A 171 -17.29 -11.16 13.68
CA ALA A 171 -18.36 -10.79 14.60
C ALA A 171 -17.92 -11.01 16.05
N GLU A 172 -18.23 -10.09 16.93
CA GLU A 172 -17.73 -10.08 18.31
C GLU A 172 -18.04 -11.38 19.07
N THR A 173 -19.23 -11.93 18.87
CA THR A 173 -19.69 -13.19 19.47
C THR A 173 -18.93 -14.44 18.96
N ASN A 174 -18.27 -14.33 17.81
CA ASN A 174 -17.54 -15.43 17.16
C ASN A 174 -16.02 -15.25 17.25
N ARG A 175 -15.54 -14.19 17.94
CA ARG A 175 -14.12 -14.00 18.21
C ARG A 175 -13.61 -15.08 19.16
N HIS A 176 -12.32 -15.34 19.08
CA HIS A 176 -11.63 -16.39 19.86
C HIS A 176 -12.09 -17.83 19.58
N ALA A 177 -13.04 -18.05 18.64
CA ALA A 177 -13.51 -19.37 18.20
C ALA A 177 -12.74 -19.93 16.97
N GLY A 178 -11.64 -19.29 16.56
CA GLY A 178 -10.84 -19.75 15.42
C GLY A 178 -11.27 -19.21 14.05
N VAL A 179 -12.38 -18.48 13.96
CA VAL A 179 -12.91 -17.94 12.68
C VAL A 179 -11.90 -17.07 11.96
N GLY A 180 -11.26 -16.11 12.67
CA GLY A 180 -10.25 -15.24 12.09
C GLY A 180 -9.02 -16.01 11.56
N THR A 181 -8.57 -17.04 12.29
CA THR A 181 -7.47 -17.92 11.85
C THR A 181 -7.85 -18.66 10.57
N ALA A 182 -9.05 -19.26 10.52
CA ALA A 182 -9.51 -19.98 9.33
C ALA A 182 -9.61 -19.06 8.10
N LEU A 183 -10.08 -17.82 8.27
CA LEU A 183 -10.17 -16.82 7.19
C LEU A 183 -8.77 -16.43 6.70
N VAL A 184 -7.82 -16.16 7.61
CA VAL A 184 -6.42 -15.85 7.23
C VAL A 184 -5.80 -17.04 6.51
N ASP A 185 -5.95 -18.26 7.01
CA ASP A 185 -5.41 -19.46 6.36
C ASP A 185 -5.98 -19.67 4.97
N ALA A 186 -7.29 -19.45 4.77
CA ALA A 186 -7.92 -19.52 3.46
C ALA A 186 -7.31 -18.53 2.46
N LEU A 187 -7.13 -17.27 2.88
CA LEU A 187 -6.50 -16.25 2.04
C LEU A 187 -5.02 -16.55 1.76
N LEU A 188 -4.25 -16.96 2.77
CA LEU A 188 -2.83 -17.31 2.59
C LEU A 188 -2.65 -18.48 1.63
N ASN A 189 -3.51 -19.50 1.71
CA ASN A 189 -3.49 -20.63 0.79
C ASN A 189 -3.82 -20.18 -0.65
N ALA A 190 -4.86 -19.37 -0.83
CA ALA A 190 -5.22 -18.83 -2.15
C ALA A 190 -4.11 -17.97 -2.75
N LEU A 191 -3.48 -17.10 -1.97
CA LEU A 191 -2.33 -16.31 -2.41
C LEU A 191 -1.13 -17.19 -2.76
N LYS A 192 -0.84 -18.21 -1.96
CA LYS A 192 0.23 -19.20 -2.22
C LYS A 192 -0.02 -19.97 -3.50
N ASP A 193 -1.24 -20.48 -3.71
CA ASP A 193 -1.65 -21.23 -4.91
C ASP A 193 -1.62 -20.34 -6.15
N PHE A 194 -1.93 -19.05 -5.99
CA PHE A 194 -1.78 -18.05 -7.05
C PHE A 194 -0.31 -17.75 -7.39
N GLY A 195 0.62 -18.15 -6.52
CA GLY A 195 2.06 -18.00 -6.68
C GLY A 195 2.66 -16.77 -6.01
N CYS A 196 2.01 -16.23 -4.98
CA CYS A 196 2.60 -15.20 -4.12
C CYS A 196 3.55 -15.84 -3.11
N PRO A 197 4.85 -15.52 -3.11
CA PRO A 197 5.79 -16.10 -2.15
C PRO A 197 5.80 -15.37 -0.80
N ILE A 198 5.15 -14.21 -0.72
CA ILE A 198 5.15 -13.32 0.44
C ILE A 198 3.81 -12.60 0.54
N VAL A 199 3.40 -12.27 1.75
CA VAL A 199 2.24 -11.43 2.05
C VAL A 199 2.62 -10.45 3.15
N HIS A 200 2.13 -9.22 3.06
CA HIS A 200 2.25 -8.25 4.13
C HIS A 200 0.89 -7.59 4.45
N LEU A 201 0.83 -6.87 5.55
CA LEU A 201 -0.32 -6.12 6.04
C LEU A 201 0.14 -5.04 7.00
N ASP A 202 -0.71 -4.08 7.25
CA ASP A 202 -0.60 -3.19 8.40
C ASP A 202 -1.87 -3.27 9.27
N THR A 203 -1.73 -2.92 10.53
CA THR A 203 -2.83 -2.92 11.50
C THR A 203 -2.53 -1.99 12.65
N MET A 204 -3.57 -1.35 13.19
CA MET A 204 -3.41 -0.56 14.41
C MET A 204 -3.11 -1.44 15.62
N SER A 205 -2.31 -0.93 16.56
CA SER A 205 -1.87 -1.65 17.77
C SER A 205 -3.03 -2.14 18.64
N TYR A 206 -4.17 -1.44 18.60
CA TYR A 206 -5.39 -1.80 19.33
C TYR A 206 -6.30 -2.78 18.59
N GLN A 207 -5.99 -3.14 17.34
CA GLN A 207 -6.78 -4.05 16.51
C GLN A 207 -6.21 -5.47 16.53
N GLY A 208 -5.39 -5.81 15.52
CA GLY A 208 -4.98 -7.18 15.23
C GLY A 208 -3.51 -7.53 15.46
N ALA A 209 -2.69 -6.63 16.00
CA ALA A 209 -1.24 -6.82 16.04
C ALA A 209 -0.80 -8.12 16.77
N ALA A 210 -1.39 -8.42 17.93
CA ALA A 210 -1.08 -9.65 18.68
C ALA A 210 -1.56 -10.91 17.96
N PHE A 211 -2.70 -10.84 17.26
CA PHE A 211 -3.27 -11.93 16.48
C PHE A 211 -2.36 -12.30 15.30
N TYR A 212 -1.92 -11.36 14.49
CA TYR A 212 -1.04 -11.65 13.37
C TYR A 212 0.33 -12.17 13.81
N LYS A 213 0.87 -11.62 14.90
CA LYS A 213 2.09 -12.14 15.51
C LYS A 213 1.94 -13.61 15.95
N ALA A 214 0.81 -13.96 16.55
CA ALA A 214 0.51 -15.35 16.95
C ALA A 214 0.36 -16.29 15.73
N LEU A 215 -0.04 -15.78 14.57
CA LEU A 215 -0.08 -16.51 13.31
C LEU A 215 1.28 -16.59 12.59
N GLY A 216 2.35 -16.12 13.22
CA GLY A 216 3.72 -16.20 12.69
C GLY A 216 4.03 -15.16 11.62
N PHE A 217 3.35 -14.03 11.64
CA PHE A 217 3.79 -12.85 10.90
C PHE A 217 4.92 -12.16 11.66
N GLU A 218 5.91 -11.68 10.93
CA GLU A 218 7.06 -10.96 11.45
C GLU A 218 6.86 -9.46 11.27
N GLN A 219 7.11 -8.69 12.33
CA GLN A 219 7.05 -7.24 12.26
C GLN A 219 8.25 -6.70 11.49
N PHE A 220 8.02 -5.87 10.46
CA PHE A 220 9.08 -5.21 9.70
C PHE A 220 9.07 -3.69 9.82
N GLY A 221 8.00 -3.09 10.34
CA GLY A 221 7.88 -1.66 10.52
C GLY A 221 6.89 -1.30 11.63
N GLN A 222 7.00 -0.04 12.09
CA GLN A 222 6.04 0.55 13.02
C GLN A 222 6.05 2.06 12.90
N LEU A 223 4.86 2.65 12.96
CA LEU A 223 4.65 4.08 13.09
C LEU A 223 3.92 4.36 14.40
N THR A 224 4.32 5.40 15.11
CA THR A 224 3.63 5.84 16.32
C THR A 224 2.87 7.13 16.02
N TYR A 225 1.61 7.18 16.42
CA TYR A 225 0.69 8.30 16.27
C TYR A 225 0.31 8.83 17.65
N PRO A 226 1.12 9.75 18.25
CA PRO A 226 0.85 10.30 19.56
C PRO A 226 -0.50 11.02 19.66
N GLU A 227 -0.99 11.51 18.53
CA GLU A 227 -2.24 12.25 18.41
C GLU A 227 -3.47 11.42 18.76
N ILE A 228 -3.38 10.10 18.58
CA ILE A 228 -4.46 9.13 18.84
C ILE A 228 -4.04 8.05 19.84
N ASP A 229 -2.88 8.20 20.49
CA ASP A 229 -2.29 7.24 21.43
C ASP A 229 -2.22 5.81 20.86
N ALA A 230 -1.82 5.68 19.61
CA ALA A 230 -1.76 4.40 18.90
C ALA A 230 -0.47 4.25 18.07
N ALA A 231 -0.21 3.01 17.67
CA ALA A 231 0.80 2.69 16.70
C ALA A 231 0.19 1.85 15.57
N GLU A 232 0.68 2.04 14.37
CA GLU A 232 0.44 1.18 13.23
C GLU A 232 1.62 0.23 13.08
N VAL A 233 1.33 -1.06 12.98
CA VAL A 233 2.33 -2.12 12.98
C VAL A 233 2.26 -2.84 11.64
N PHE A 234 3.40 -2.94 10.97
CA PHE A 234 3.56 -3.53 9.65
C PHE A 234 4.11 -4.94 9.77
N PHE A 235 3.41 -5.90 9.19
CA PHE A 235 3.72 -7.32 9.29
C PHE A 235 3.96 -7.93 7.92
N VAL A 236 4.87 -8.91 7.88
CA VAL A 236 5.18 -9.71 6.69
C VAL A 236 5.19 -11.19 7.05
N LYS A 237 4.79 -12.04 6.09
CA LYS A 237 4.91 -13.49 6.20
C LYS A 237 5.35 -14.09 4.87
N HIS A 238 6.35 -14.96 4.91
CA HIS A 238 6.77 -15.76 3.77
C HIS A 238 5.86 -16.97 3.62
N LEU A 239 5.32 -17.19 2.41
CA LEU A 239 4.40 -18.29 2.09
C LEU A 239 5.11 -19.52 1.52
N VAL A 240 6.34 -19.34 1.02
CA VAL A 240 7.20 -20.41 0.52
C VAL A 240 8.54 -20.37 1.25
N SER A 241 9.10 -21.54 1.57
CA SER A 241 10.42 -21.60 2.21
C SER A 241 11.50 -21.08 1.26
N VAL A 242 12.51 -20.43 1.82
CA VAL A 242 13.65 -19.86 1.06
C VAL A 242 14.36 -20.92 0.20
N GLY A 243 14.24 -22.23 0.54
CA GLY A 243 14.82 -23.35 -0.19
C GLY A 243 14.04 -23.86 -1.41
N GLU A 244 12.76 -23.52 -1.57
CA GLU A 244 11.93 -23.95 -2.72
C GLU A 244 12.04 -23.04 -3.96
N ARG A 245 12.83 -21.97 -3.88
CA ARG A 245 12.94 -20.93 -4.93
C ARG A 245 13.73 -21.34 -6.17
N THR A 246 14.39 -22.52 -6.20
CA THR A 246 15.38 -22.83 -7.23
C THR A 246 14.89 -23.77 -8.34
N ILE A 247 13.64 -24.25 -8.33
CA ILE A 247 13.23 -25.35 -9.25
C ILE A 247 12.29 -24.91 -10.40
N ASN A 248 11.66 -23.72 -10.37
CA ASN A 248 10.65 -23.36 -11.37
C ASN A 248 11.04 -22.24 -12.37
N ALA A 249 12.33 -21.93 -12.53
CA ALA A 249 12.80 -20.94 -13.53
C ALA A 249 13.04 -21.52 -14.93
N ASN A 250 12.75 -22.81 -15.17
CA ASN A 250 12.90 -23.46 -16.48
C ASN A 250 11.69 -24.36 -16.79
N LYS A 251 10.59 -23.74 -17.25
CA LYS A 251 9.66 -24.41 -18.18
C LYS A 251 8.93 -23.38 -19.02
#